data_c804e66bff614d872ba4c496dcabd44c
#
_entry.id   c804e66bff614d872ba4c496dcabd44c
#
_cell.length_a   1.000
_cell.length_b   1.000
_cell.length_c   1.000
_cell.angle_alpha   90.00
_cell.angle_beta   90.00
_cell.angle_gamma   90.00
#
_symmetry.space_group_name_H-M   'P 1'
#
loop_
_entity.id
_entity.type
_entity.pdbx_description
1 polymer ?
#
loop_
_entity_poly.entity_id
_entity_poly.type
_entity_poly.pdbx_seq_one_letter_code
_entity_poly.pdbx_strand_id
1 'polypeptide(L)'
;MKRITALLLAVILVIALVGCGKEKREIVRLTLSTEDAVAILAAAGISLPDAEEVAGVNTSIKWFAWYDDFHNYSEDEIINTGFWTFEQKYGGSIEWVECEWGKRFDDLANLILSDESPDFMPLLLNAFPTRAIKGLMVPVDDYIDYDDPLWAGTKPFAYDYYSLAGKTYAICTDYGAGNVCAYNRRIIEEWGYDDPATLFANDEWTWDVFSEMCKDFSDPDEDRYALDGWWFHLSLMRSCGETIIEYNTETRQYESNIDSPGIERAANLIYDLAKNDCVYPWWSNGWSIRNGTNGAGMKDGKLLFYFCTIDTFTAPVEEISNVWGDVTANELMFCPAPRDPNGDGGYYTECYPSGYCIVSGAANPEGVVLYSSCERFKILDPTVISIDLRQKKEIYLWTEEMLEMDKTCYKLACSGNYIVPYDAGLGDKLSSTVDAFESNGHTQNASTWAQLKEANSEKLAYYLDELNKQLAEIDK
;
A
#
# COMPACT_ATOMS: atom_id res chain seq x y z
N MET A 1 26.42 22.67 -11.92
CA MET A 1 26.55 21.21 -12.02
C MET A 1 27.78 20.60 -11.34
N LYS A 2 28.93 21.26 -11.19
CA LYS A 2 30.14 20.70 -10.54
C LYS A 2 30.20 20.83 -9.01
N ARG A 3 29.28 21.50 -8.33
CA ARG A 3 29.23 21.64 -6.86
C ARG A 3 28.25 20.69 -6.17
N ILE A 4 27.28 20.16 -6.88
CA ILE A 4 26.28 19.21 -6.34
C ILE A 4 26.87 17.79 -6.25
N THR A 5 27.80 17.44 -7.16
CA THR A 5 28.50 16.15 -7.14
C THR A 5 29.56 16.01 -6.04
N ALA A 6 29.95 17.12 -5.42
CA ALA A 6 30.94 17.10 -4.34
C ALA A 6 30.30 16.90 -2.95
N LEU A 7 29.04 17.21 -2.76
CA LEU A 7 28.31 16.98 -1.50
C LEU A 7 27.89 15.52 -1.28
N LEU A 8 27.77 14.76 -2.34
CA LEU A 8 27.46 13.31 -2.27
C LEU A 8 28.66 12.42 -1.90
N LEU A 9 29.87 12.98 -1.81
CA LEU A 9 31.12 12.25 -1.56
C LEU A 9 31.73 12.49 -0.18
N ALA A 10 31.11 13.30 0.70
CA ALA A 10 31.64 13.61 2.04
C ALA A 10 31.12 12.64 3.14
N VAL A 11 30.57 11.49 2.76
CA VAL A 11 30.09 10.45 3.67
C VAL A 11 31.03 9.27 3.58
N ILE A 12 32.21 9.32 4.22
CA ILE A 12 33.04 8.11 4.41
C ILE A 12 33.85 8.19 5.71
N LEU A 13 33.71 7.12 6.46
CA LEU A 13 34.55 6.45 7.43
C LEU A 13 34.75 7.05 8.85
N VAL A 14 34.10 6.34 9.76
CA VAL A 14 34.80 5.92 10.99
C VAL A 14 34.66 4.41 11.12
N ILE A 15 35.76 3.70 10.99
CA ILE A 15 35.86 2.24 11.19
C ILE A 15 35.95 2.02 12.70
N ALA A 16 35.01 1.26 13.25
CA ALA A 16 35.06 0.80 14.63
C ALA A 16 35.90 -0.48 14.75
N LEU A 17 36.80 -0.48 15.70
CA LEU A 17 37.61 -1.59 16.17
C LEU A 17 36.70 -2.61 16.90
N VAL A 18 36.90 -3.87 16.56
CA VAL A 18 36.17 -5.01 17.14
C VAL A 18 36.71 -5.30 18.54
N GLY A 19 35.83 -5.23 19.53
CA GLY A 19 36.03 -5.76 20.87
C GLY A 19 34.83 -6.65 21.26
N CYS A 20 35.11 -7.88 21.67
CA CYS A 20 34.13 -8.84 22.12
C CYS A 20 33.46 -8.42 23.45
N GLY A 21 32.24 -7.93 23.38
CA GLY A 21 31.35 -7.61 24.50
C GLY A 21 30.01 -7.23 23.91
N LYS A 22 28.90 -7.59 24.56
CA LYS A 22 27.53 -7.18 24.16
C LYS A 22 27.40 -5.66 24.32
N GLU A 23 27.98 -4.90 23.41
CA GLU A 23 27.77 -3.47 23.28
C GLU A 23 26.53 -3.22 22.43
N LYS A 24 25.61 -2.39 22.95
CA LYS A 24 24.57 -1.75 22.15
C LYS A 24 25.26 -1.09 20.97
N ARG A 25 24.96 -1.51 19.76
CA ARG A 25 25.43 -0.86 18.53
C ARG A 25 24.96 0.59 18.58
N GLU A 26 25.89 1.50 18.75
CA GLU A 26 25.62 2.93 18.61
C GLU A 26 25.29 3.17 17.13
N ILE A 27 24.04 3.57 16.86
CA ILE A 27 23.58 3.90 15.51
C ILE A 27 24.30 5.17 15.09
N VAL A 28 25.25 5.06 14.18
CA VAL A 28 25.92 6.22 13.58
C VAL A 28 24.90 7.01 12.79
N ARG A 29 24.46 8.15 13.31
CA ARG A 29 23.53 9.06 12.63
C ARG A 29 24.25 9.78 11.50
N LEU A 30 23.91 9.46 10.25
CA LEU A 30 24.20 10.34 9.11
C LEU A 30 23.17 11.48 9.18
N THR A 31 23.61 12.62 9.65
CA THR A 31 22.82 13.85 9.59
C THR A 31 23.28 14.66 8.38
N LEU A 32 22.48 14.65 7.30
CA LEU A 32 22.37 15.90 6.56
C LEU A 32 21.87 16.93 7.58
N SER A 33 22.48 18.12 7.66
CA SER A 33 21.94 19.12 8.55
C SER A 33 20.49 19.42 8.13
N THR A 34 19.62 19.67 9.09
CA THR A 34 18.23 20.05 8.81
C THR A 34 18.17 21.23 7.84
N GLU A 35 19.16 22.14 7.89
CA GLU A 35 19.32 23.28 6.99
C GLU A 35 19.60 22.87 5.55
N ASP A 36 20.45 21.85 5.32
CA ASP A 36 20.76 21.35 3.97
C ASP A 36 19.55 20.66 3.35
N ALA A 37 18.79 19.87 4.12
CA ALA A 37 17.57 19.21 3.66
C ALA A 37 16.50 20.24 3.27
N VAL A 38 16.27 21.24 4.12
CA VAL A 38 15.34 22.35 3.84
C VAL A 38 15.77 23.14 2.60
N ALA A 39 17.07 23.38 2.42
CA ALA A 39 17.58 24.06 1.23
C ALA A 39 17.37 23.25 -0.07
N ILE A 40 17.50 21.91 -0.01
CA ILE A 40 17.22 21.02 -1.16
C ILE A 40 15.74 21.09 -1.54
N LEU A 41 14.84 20.99 -0.56
CA LEU A 41 13.39 21.06 -0.80
C LEU A 41 12.98 22.44 -1.33
N ALA A 42 13.50 23.52 -0.74
CA ALA A 42 13.24 24.88 -1.18
C ALA A 42 13.72 25.14 -2.61
N ALA A 43 14.85 24.54 -3.03
CA ALA A 43 15.32 24.62 -4.40
C ALA A 43 14.39 23.90 -5.40
N ALA A 44 13.59 22.96 -4.94
CA ALA A 44 12.52 22.28 -5.69
C ALA A 44 11.17 23.03 -5.59
N GLY A 45 11.10 24.16 -4.90
CA GLY A 45 9.88 24.90 -4.64
C GLY A 45 9.00 24.29 -3.53
N ILE A 46 9.55 23.37 -2.74
CA ILE A 46 8.83 22.68 -1.67
C ILE A 46 9.19 23.38 -0.33
N SER A 47 8.18 23.95 0.31
CA SER A 47 8.33 24.60 1.61
C SER A 47 7.06 24.52 2.44
N LEU A 48 7.21 24.63 3.74
CA LEU A 48 6.09 24.82 4.66
C LEU A 48 5.89 26.33 4.90
N PRO A 49 4.65 26.82 5.04
CA PRO A 49 4.39 28.22 5.33
C PRO A 49 5.10 28.68 6.61
N ASP A 50 5.40 29.96 6.72
CA ASP A 50 5.92 30.51 7.96
C ASP A 50 4.83 30.58 9.03
N ALA A 51 5.21 30.48 10.31
CA ALA A 51 4.25 30.43 11.42
C ALA A 51 3.38 31.70 11.49
N GLU A 52 3.92 32.85 11.07
CA GLU A 52 3.21 34.10 10.99
C GLU A 52 2.11 34.09 9.91
N GLU A 53 2.34 33.39 8.79
CA GLU A 53 1.36 33.29 7.69
C GLU A 53 0.13 32.48 8.08
N VAL A 54 0.28 31.53 8.99
CA VAL A 54 -0.78 30.63 9.49
C VAL A 54 -1.20 30.92 10.92
N ALA A 55 -0.84 32.08 11.47
CA ALA A 55 -1.13 32.44 12.86
C ALA A 55 -2.64 32.47 13.21
N GLY A 56 -3.52 32.51 12.20
CA GLY A 56 -4.97 32.43 12.38
C GLY A 56 -5.56 31.02 12.34
N VAL A 57 -4.74 30.03 11.98
CA VAL A 57 -5.19 28.62 11.87
C VAL A 57 -5.22 27.99 13.28
N ASN A 58 -6.32 27.35 13.62
CA ASN A 58 -6.38 26.56 14.83
C ASN A 58 -5.64 25.23 14.62
N THR A 59 -4.55 25.05 15.37
CA THR A 59 -3.66 23.88 15.28
C THR A 59 -3.95 22.80 16.33
N SER A 60 -5.04 22.94 17.11
CA SER A 60 -5.52 21.85 17.97
C SER A 60 -6.56 21.04 17.22
N ILE A 61 -6.20 19.85 16.75
CA ILE A 61 -7.02 19.00 15.87
C ILE A 61 -7.32 17.64 16.51
N LYS A 62 -8.41 16.98 16.05
CA LYS A 62 -8.89 15.72 16.60
C LYS A 62 -8.77 14.59 15.57
N TRP A 63 -7.99 13.56 15.93
CA TRP A 63 -7.76 12.35 15.15
C TRP A 63 -8.74 11.23 15.52
N PHE A 64 -9.51 10.74 14.56
CA PHE A 64 -10.44 9.64 14.75
C PHE A 64 -9.89 8.34 14.17
N ALA A 65 -9.48 7.42 15.03
CA ALA A 65 -8.94 6.14 14.61
C ALA A 65 -9.04 5.08 15.72
N TRP A 66 -8.85 3.81 15.36
CA TRP A 66 -8.79 2.67 16.29
C TRP A 66 -7.40 2.46 16.90
N TYR A 67 -6.45 3.33 16.58
CA TYR A 67 -5.07 3.32 17.08
C TYR A 67 -4.56 4.74 17.28
N ASP A 68 -3.64 4.87 18.20
CA ASP A 68 -2.96 6.13 18.46
C ASP A 68 -1.64 6.18 17.68
N ASP A 69 -1.58 7.03 16.66
CA ASP A 69 -0.44 7.17 15.77
C ASP A 69 0.51 8.29 16.18
N PHE A 70 0.22 9.01 17.25
CA PHE A 70 0.92 10.25 17.59
C PHE A 70 1.67 10.22 18.92
N HIS A 71 1.28 9.35 19.85
CA HIS A 71 1.81 9.39 21.22
C HIS A 71 2.70 8.19 21.58
N ASN A 72 2.95 7.27 20.65
CA ASN A 72 3.68 6.02 20.88
C ASN A 72 5.10 6.00 20.29
N TYR A 73 5.63 7.15 19.86
CA TYR A 73 6.99 7.25 19.32
C TYR A 73 8.04 7.33 20.41
N SER A 74 9.21 6.75 20.17
CA SER A 74 10.42 7.04 20.94
C SER A 74 10.94 8.45 20.63
N GLU A 75 11.76 9.02 21.52
CA GLU A 75 12.34 10.37 21.33
C GLU A 75 13.12 10.50 20.01
N ASP A 76 13.74 9.42 19.53
CA ASP A 76 14.53 9.42 18.31
C ASP A 76 13.66 9.27 17.03
N GLU A 77 12.51 8.64 17.13
CA GLU A 77 11.59 8.43 16.02
C GLU A 77 10.72 9.66 15.76
N ILE A 78 10.22 10.30 16.81
CA ILE A 78 9.28 11.43 16.72
C ILE A 78 9.83 12.61 15.91
N ILE A 79 11.14 12.91 16.00
CA ILE A 79 11.76 14.03 15.28
C ILE A 79 11.75 13.87 13.76
N ASN A 80 11.48 12.67 13.27
CA ASN A 80 11.39 12.37 11.85
C ASN A 80 9.94 12.42 11.33
N THR A 81 8.97 12.70 12.21
CA THR A 81 7.54 12.73 11.86
C THR A 81 7.08 14.14 11.48
N GLY A 82 6.03 14.22 10.69
CA GLY A 82 5.31 15.45 10.43
C GLY A 82 4.66 16.00 11.71
N PHE A 83 4.21 15.13 12.61
CA PHE A 83 3.64 15.52 13.90
C PHE A 83 4.62 16.36 14.72
N TRP A 84 5.89 15.93 14.86
CA TRP A 84 6.91 16.73 15.54
C TRP A 84 7.11 18.10 14.89
N THR A 85 7.13 18.16 13.55
CA THR A 85 7.24 19.41 12.82
C THR A 85 6.05 20.32 13.07
N PHE A 86 4.84 19.76 13.08
CA PHE A 86 3.59 20.46 13.36
C PHE A 86 3.57 21.04 14.79
N GLU A 87 4.01 20.25 15.77
CA GLU A 87 4.13 20.67 17.16
C GLU A 87 5.19 21.79 17.33
N GLN A 88 6.43 21.57 16.82
CA GLN A 88 7.54 22.47 17.05
C GLN A 88 7.44 23.80 16.27
N LYS A 89 6.94 23.75 15.03
CA LYS A 89 6.85 24.95 14.17
C LYS A 89 5.57 25.75 14.42
N TYR A 90 4.47 25.07 14.68
CA TYR A 90 3.14 25.71 14.73
C TYR A 90 2.44 25.61 16.09
N GLY A 91 3.07 24.99 17.08
CA GLY A 91 2.45 24.74 18.39
C GLY A 91 1.24 23.81 18.29
N GLY A 92 1.24 22.94 17.28
CA GLY A 92 0.13 22.02 17.01
C GLY A 92 -0.04 20.93 18.05
N SER A 93 -1.25 20.42 18.17
CA SER A 93 -1.57 19.29 19.04
C SER A 93 -2.63 18.41 18.36
N ILE A 94 -2.53 17.11 18.59
CA ILE A 94 -3.49 16.14 18.06
C ILE A 94 -4.11 15.37 19.24
N GLU A 95 -5.42 15.45 19.39
CA GLU A 95 -6.20 14.68 20.35
C GLU A 95 -6.69 13.41 19.66
N TRP A 96 -6.37 12.25 20.23
CA TRP A 96 -6.87 10.97 19.73
C TRP A 96 -8.29 10.72 20.23
N VAL A 97 -9.22 10.55 19.28
CA VAL A 97 -10.60 10.11 19.50
C VAL A 97 -10.69 8.64 19.12
N GLU A 98 -10.63 7.77 20.13
CA GLU A 98 -10.62 6.32 19.94
C GLU A 98 -11.96 5.80 19.40
N CYS A 99 -11.86 4.80 18.48
CA CYS A 99 -13.01 4.04 18.00
C CYS A 99 -12.68 2.55 17.87
N GLU A 100 -13.72 1.72 17.75
CA GLU A 100 -13.57 0.30 17.43
C GLU A 100 -13.57 0.09 15.92
N TRP A 101 -12.60 -0.68 15.39
CA TRP A 101 -12.48 -0.94 13.94
C TRP A 101 -13.79 -1.35 13.29
N GLY A 102 -14.52 -2.30 13.90
CA GLY A 102 -15.77 -2.82 13.34
C GLY A 102 -16.95 -1.85 13.35
N LYS A 103 -16.89 -0.78 14.15
CA LYS A 103 -17.98 0.19 14.33
C LYS A 103 -17.61 1.60 13.90
N ARG A 104 -16.36 1.84 13.47
CA ARG A 104 -15.81 3.18 13.27
C ARG A 104 -16.67 4.12 12.44
N PHE A 105 -17.35 3.63 11.40
CA PHE A 105 -18.20 4.50 10.55
C PHE A 105 -19.57 4.80 11.16
N ASP A 106 -20.10 3.88 11.97
CA ASP A 106 -21.32 4.12 12.73
C ASP A 106 -21.04 5.09 13.90
N ASP A 107 -19.91 4.90 14.58
CA ASP A 107 -19.46 5.82 15.64
C ASP A 107 -19.19 7.21 15.07
N LEU A 108 -18.51 7.31 13.92
CA LEU A 108 -18.28 8.58 13.23
C LEU A 108 -19.59 9.28 12.86
N ALA A 109 -20.55 8.55 12.29
CA ALA A 109 -21.87 9.13 11.95
C ALA A 109 -22.59 9.65 13.19
N ASN A 110 -22.51 8.96 14.32
CA ASN A 110 -23.10 9.40 15.59
C ASN A 110 -22.43 10.68 16.12
N LEU A 111 -21.10 10.78 16.05
CA LEU A 111 -20.37 11.99 16.44
C LEU A 111 -20.75 13.20 15.55
N ILE A 112 -20.88 13.00 14.24
CA ILE A 112 -21.33 14.05 13.32
C ILE A 112 -22.75 14.51 13.67
N LEU A 113 -23.66 13.59 13.93
CA LEU A 113 -25.06 13.91 14.27
C LEU A 113 -25.22 14.60 15.63
N SER A 114 -24.27 14.44 16.54
CA SER A 114 -24.25 15.07 17.86
C SER A 114 -23.48 16.40 17.92
N ASP A 115 -22.99 16.91 16.77
CA ASP A 115 -22.12 18.09 16.67
C ASP A 115 -20.79 17.92 17.45
N GLU A 116 -20.31 16.68 17.59
CA GLU A 116 -19.04 16.31 18.25
C GLU A 116 -18.01 15.76 17.27
N SER A 117 -18.05 16.20 16.01
CA SER A 117 -17.20 15.73 14.93
C SER A 117 -15.72 15.80 15.29
N PRO A 118 -14.93 14.73 15.05
CA PRO A 118 -13.49 14.85 14.98
C PRO A 118 -13.10 15.63 13.71
N ASP A 119 -11.84 16.05 13.60
CA ASP A 119 -11.43 16.86 12.45
C ASP A 119 -11.03 15.98 11.26
N PHE A 120 -10.37 14.84 11.51
CA PHE A 120 -9.87 13.99 10.44
C PHE A 120 -9.78 12.51 10.83
N MET A 121 -9.70 11.67 9.80
CA MET A 121 -9.53 10.22 9.92
C MET A 121 -8.54 9.71 8.85
N PRO A 122 -7.97 8.49 8.99
CA PRO A 122 -7.08 7.94 7.96
C PRO A 122 -7.82 7.73 6.64
N LEU A 123 -7.08 7.90 5.55
CA LEU A 123 -7.54 7.52 4.21
C LEU A 123 -7.57 6.00 4.11
N LEU A 124 -8.76 5.42 4.24
CA LEU A 124 -8.97 3.98 4.19
C LEU A 124 -9.61 3.57 2.88
N LEU A 125 -9.14 2.48 2.28
CA LEU A 125 -9.73 1.92 1.05
C LEU A 125 -11.23 1.62 1.19
N ASN A 126 -11.69 1.26 2.39
CA ASN A 126 -13.10 1.00 2.68
C ASN A 126 -13.93 2.22 3.11
N ALA A 127 -13.35 3.41 3.05
CA ALA A 127 -14.04 4.66 3.33
C ALA A 127 -14.59 5.31 2.07
N PHE A 128 -13.83 5.32 1.00
CA PHE A 128 -14.21 5.94 -0.27
C PHE A 128 -14.64 4.85 -1.29
N PRO A 129 -15.69 5.06 -2.09
CA PRO A 129 -16.49 6.29 -2.21
C PRO A 129 -17.70 6.38 -1.28
N THR A 130 -18.16 5.29 -0.70
CA THR A 130 -19.48 5.21 -0.05
C THR A 130 -19.61 6.17 1.14
N ARG A 131 -18.55 6.40 1.91
CA ARG A 131 -18.60 7.29 3.08
C ARG A 131 -18.60 8.78 2.66
N ALA A 132 -17.95 9.13 1.55
CA ALA A 132 -18.08 10.44 0.93
C ALA A 132 -19.51 10.66 0.41
N ILE A 133 -20.08 9.68 -0.30
CA ILE A 133 -21.49 9.71 -0.77
C ILE A 133 -22.47 9.90 0.39
N LYS A 134 -22.22 9.29 1.54
CA LYS A 134 -23.04 9.42 2.75
C LYS A 134 -22.80 10.72 3.54
N GLY A 135 -21.93 11.60 3.06
CA GLY A 135 -21.65 12.88 3.70
C GLY A 135 -20.84 12.79 4.99
N LEU A 136 -20.06 11.70 5.21
CA LEU A 136 -19.17 11.60 6.37
C LEU A 136 -17.85 12.33 6.16
N MET A 137 -17.51 12.71 4.93
CA MET A 137 -16.30 13.43 4.54
C MET A 137 -16.69 14.69 3.78
N VAL A 138 -15.82 15.70 3.82
CA VAL A 138 -15.96 16.92 3.03
C VAL A 138 -14.90 16.97 1.93
N PRO A 139 -15.19 17.65 0.79
CA PRO A 139 -14.20 17.93 -0.24
C PRO A 139 -13.02 18.74 0.31
N VAL A 140 -11.84 18.49 -0.22
CA VAL A 140 -10.59 19.16 0.20
C VAL A 140 -10.14 20.25 -0.77
N ASP A 141 -10.85 20.45 -1.89
CA ASP A 141 -10.47 21.38 -2.97
C ASP A 141 -10.34 22.84 -2.52
N ASP A 142 -11.10 23.24 -1.50
CA ASP A 142 -11.02 24.60 -0.94
C ASP A 142 -9.81 24.80 0.00
N TYR A 143 -9.10 23.72 0.35
CA TYR A 143 -8.03 23.71 1.34
C TYR A 143 -6.67 23.34 0.76
N ILE A 144 -6.62 22.58 -0.34
CA ILE A 144 -5.38 22.07 -0.95
C ILE A 144 -5.32 22.46 -2.42
N ASP A 145 -4.20 23.10 -2.79
CA ASP A 145 -3.81 23.26 -4.19
C ASP A 145 -2.85 22.13 -4.57
N TYR A 146 -3.36 21.13 -5.29
CA TYR A 146 -2.54 20.01 -5.77
C TYR A 146 -1.57 20.40 -6.90
N ASP A 147 -1.58 21.64 -7.38
CA ASP A 147 -0.56 22.17 -8.28
C ASP A 147 0.66 22.73 -7.52
N ASP A 148 0.55 22.88 -6.20
CA ASP A 148 1.71 23.19 -5.35
C ASP A 148 2.75 22.06 -5.42
N PRO A 149 4.06 22.38 -5.57
CA PRO A 149 5.13 21.37 -5.61
C PRO A 149 5.14 20.37 -4.44
N LEU A 150 4.65 20.76 -3.27
CA LEU A 150 4.51 19.86 -2.11
C LEU A 150 3.58 18.68 -2.43
N TRP A 151 2.49 18.93 -3.17
CA TRP A 151 1.41 17.96 -3.45
C TRP A 151 1.47 17.34 -4.85
N ALA A 152 2.26 17.92 -5.76
CA ALA A 152 2.25 17.54 -7.18
C ALA A 152 2.48 16.04 -7.42
N GLY A 153 3.29 15.37 -6.57
CA GLY A 153 3.58 13.94 -6.70
C GLY A 153 2.41 13.02 -6.29
N THR A 154 1.46 13.51 -5.50
CA THR A 154 0.29 12.73 -5.05
C THR A 154 -1.00 13.14 -5.78
N LYS A 155 -0.95 14.19 -6.59
CA LYS A 155 -2.09 14.70 -7.36
C LYS A 155 -2.80 13.62 -8.20
N PRO A 156 -2.12 12.75 -8.96
CA PRO A 156 -2.82 11.74 -9.76
C PRO A 156 -3.70 10.84 -8.90
N PHE A 157 -3.21 10.38 -7.74
CA PHE A 157 -3.98 9.50 -6.86
C PHE A 157 -5.18 10.21 -6.25
N ALA A 158 -5.04 11.48 -5.85
CA ALA A 158 -6.15 12.26 -5.29
C ALA A 158 -7.25 12.48 -6.33
N TYR A 159 -6.87 12.85 -7.56
CA TYR A 159 -7.84 13.19 -8.62
C TYR A 159 -8.44 11.97 -9.30
N ASP A 160 -7.65 10.93 -9.57
CA ASP A 160 -8.12 9.79 -10.33
C ASP A 160 -8.98 8.84 -9.48
N TYR A 161 -8.69 8.73 -8.17
CA TYR A 161 -9.32 7.72 -7.32
C TYR A 161 -10.19 8.25 -6.18
N TYR A 162 -9.95 9.49 -5.73
CA TYR A 162 -10.69 10.06 -4.60
C TYR A 162 -11.52 11.27 -4.98
N SER A 163 -11.88 11.38 -6.27
CA SER A 163 -12.77 12.42 -6.76
C SER A 163 -14.15 11.86 -7.12
N LEU A 164 -15.17 12.55 -6.67
CA LEU A 164 -16.57 12.31 -7.00
C LEU A 164 -17.23 13.63 -7.38
N ALA A 165 -18.06 13.62 -8.43
CA ALA A 165 -18.78 14.82 -8.84
C ALA A 165 -17.87 16.04 -9.09
N GLY A 166 -16.62 15.80 -9.51
CA GLY A 166 -15.62 16.85 -9.75
C GLY A 166 -15.03 17.48 -8.49
N LYS A 167 -15.17 16.83 -7.33
CA LYS A 167 -14.58 17.24 -6.06
C LYS A 167 -13.71 16.15 -5.49
N THR A 168 -12.59 16.52 -4.86
CA THR A 168 -11.62 15.60 -4.25
C THR A 168 -11.87 15.46 -2.75
N TYR A 169 -11.83 14.23 -2.22
CA TYR A 169 -12.19 13.91 -0.83
C TYR A 169 -11.02 13.39 0.01
N ALA A 170 -9.83 13.32 -0.54
CA ALA A 170 -8.66 12.80 0.17
C ALA A 170 -7.50 13.80 0.15
N ILE A 171 -6.78 13.85 1.25
CA ILE A 171 -5.45 14.47 1.37
C ILE A 171 -4.44 13.35 1.22
N CYS A 172 -3.94 13.13 0.00
CA CYS A 172 -2.94 12.10 -0.26
C CYS A 172 -1.55 12.61 0.14
N THR A 173 -1.02 12.13 1.27
CA THR A 173 0.32 12.53 1.74
C THR A 173 1.41 11.69 1.12
N ASP A 174 1.14 10.41 0.81
CA ASP A 174 2.08 9.50 0.19
C ASP A 174 1.36 8.43 -0.63
N TYR A 175 2.14 7.55 -1.25
CA TYR A 175 1.67 6.34 -1.91
C TYR A 175 2.76 5.27 -1.83
N GLY A 176 2.36 4.00 -1.83
CA GLY A 176 3.27 2.86 -1.79
C GLY A 176 2.98 1.89 -2.93
N ALA A 177 3.99 1.12 -3.31
CA ALA A 177 3.78 -0.06 -4.12
C ALA A 177 2.86 -1.03 -3.37
N GLY A 178 2.00 -1.69 -4.11
CA GLY A 178 1.14 -2.74 -3.58
C GLY A 178 1.90 -4.01 -3.24
N ASN A 179 1.19 -5.12 -3.34
CA ASN A 179 1.79 -6.41 -3.06
C ASN A 179 2.85 -6.78 -4.11
N VAL A 180 3.92 -7.38 -3.63
CA VAL A 180 4.97 -7.99 -4.46
C VAL A 180 4.92 -9.50 -4.32
N CYS A 181 5.45 -10.21 -5.31
CA CYS A 181 5.65 -11.64 -5.29
C CYS A 181 6.99 -11.94 -4.62
N ALA A 182 6.98 -12.39 -3.37
CA ALA A 182 8.18 -12.80 -2.64
C ALA A 182 8.48 -14.28 -2.85
N TYR A 183 9.76 -14.62 -2.84
CA TYR A 183 10.25 -15.99 -3.03
C TYR A 183 11.63 -16.21 -2.40
N ASN A 184 11.99 -17.49 -2.21
CA ASN A 184 13.30 -17.87 -1.72
C ASN A 184 14.19 -18.34 -2.91
N ARG A 185 15.27 -17.61 -3.17
CA ARG A 185 16.21 -17.90 -4.29
C ARG A 185 16.82 -19.28 -4.22
N ARG A 186 17.14 -19.77 -3.02
CA ARG A 186 17.68 -21.13 -2.86
C ARG A 186 16.68 -22.18 -3.36
N ILE A 187 15.40 -22.00 -3.05
CA ILE A 187 14.35 -22.93 -3.51
C ILE A 187 14.18 -22.83 -5.03
N ILE A 188 14.18 -21.63 -5.60
CA ILE A 188 14.15 -21.42 -7.06
C ILE A 188 15.30 -22.16 -7.74
N GLU A 189 16.53 -22.03 -7.22
CA GLU A 189 17.73 -22.70 -7.75
C GLU A 189 17.66 -24.22 -7.58
N GLU A 190 17.25 -24.72 -6.41
CA GLU A 190 17.13 -26.17 -6.13
C GLU A 190 16.15 -26.86 -7.08
N TRP A 191 15.11 -26.15 -7.53
CA TRP A 191 14.14 -26.64 -8.50
C TRP A 191 14.56 -26.40 -9.95
N GLY A 192 15.65 -25.68 -10.19
CA GLY A 192 16.16 -25.36 -11.52
C GLY A 192 15.31 -24.36 -12.29
N TYR A 193 14.57 -23.54 -11.58
CA TYR A 193 13.77 -22.45 -12.18
C TYR A 193 14.66 -21.23 -12.45
N ASP A 194 14.26 -20.44 -13.44
CA ASP A 194 14.83 -19.11 -13.64
C ASP A 194 14.37 -18.16 -12.54
N ASP A 195 15.26 -17.27 -12.10
CA ASP A 195 14.98 -16.30 -11.02
C ASP A 195 13.88 -15.30 -11.47
N PRO A 196 12.74 -15.17 -10.73
CA PRO A 196 11.63 -14.30 -11.11
C PRO A 196 12.01 -12.83 -11.30
N ALA A 197 12.95 -12.27 -10.51
CA ALA A 197 13.42 -10.91 -10.70
C ALA A 197 14.24 -10.77 -12.00
N THR A 198 14.98 -11.80 -12.39
CA THR A 198 15.67 -11.85 -13.69
C THR A 198 14.70 -11.96 -14.85
N LEU A 199 13.69 -12.81 -14.74
CA LEU A 199 12.59 -12.91 -15.72
C LEU A 199 11.85 -11.58 -15.87
N PHE A 200 11.57 -10.91 -14.75
CA PHE A 200 10.94 -9.57 -14.78
C PHE A 200 11.83 -8.55 -15.51
N ALA A 201 13.13 -8.51 -15.21
CA ALA A 201 14.07 -7.61 -15.86
C ALA A 201 14.21 -7.84 -17.36
N ASN A 202 13.97 -9.07 -17.83
CA ASN A 202 14.00 -9.48 -19.23
C ASN A 202 12.62 -9.39 -19.92
N ASP A 203 11.58 -8.92 -19.22
CA ASP A 203 10.19 -8.90 -19.71
C ASP A 203 9.59 -10.30 -20.01
N GLU A 204 10.08 -11.32 -19.29
CA GLU A 204 9.70 -12.73 -19.43
C GLU A 204 8.85 -13.25 -18.24
N TRP A 205 8.66 -12.44 -17.18
CA TRP A 205 7.85 -12.80 -16.00
C TRP A 205 6.37 -12.71 -16.32
N THR A 206 5.80 -13.80 -16.82
CA THR A 206 4.41 -13.91 -17.29
C THR A 206 3.59 -14.90 -16.48
N TRP A 207 2.25 -14.84 -16.60
CA TRP A 207 1.34 -15.81 -16.01
C TRP A 207 1.64 -17.24 -16.43
N ASP A 208 2.07 -17.47 -17.67
CA ASP A 208 2.37 -18.81 -18.17
C ASP A 208 3.57 -19.41 -17.42
N VAL A 209 4.67 -18.67 -17.32
CA VAL A 209 5.87 -19.07 -16.57
C VAL A 209 5.55 -19.27 -15.08
N PHE A 210 4.85 -18.32 -14.47
CA PHE A 210 4.44 -18.41 -13.07
C PHE A 210 3.56 -19.65 -12.80
N SER A 211 2.56 -19.90 -13.64
CA SER A 211 1.66 -21.03 -13.51
C SER A 211 2.37 -22.38 -13.71
N GLU A 212 3.35 -22.45 -14.63
CA GLU A 212 4.17 -23.63 -14.84
C GLU A 212 5.00 -23.95 -13.59
N MET A 213 5.70 -22.96 -13.03
CA MET A 213 6.46 -23.12 -11.77
C MET A 213 5.55 -23.56 -10.62
N CYS A 214 4.37 -22.94 -10.47
CA CYS A 214 3.42 -23.28 -9.42
C CYS A 214 2.97 -24.75 -9.50
N LYS A 215 2.60 -25.21 -10.69
CA LYS A 215 2.11 -26.59 -10.90
C LYS A 215 3.20 -27.63 -10.74
N ASP A 216 4.42 -27.33 -11.20
CA ASP A 216 5.55 -28.25 -11.09
C ASP A 216 6.02 -28.42 -9.64
N PHE A 217 5.99 -27.32 -8.86
CA PHE A 217 6.40 -27.32 -7.46
C PHE A 217 5.40 -27.99 -6.53
N SER A 218 4.08 -27.85 -6.79
CA SER A 218 3.03 -28.25 -5.85
C SER A 218 2.88 -29.76 -5.74
N ASP A 219 2.90 -30.27 -4.51
CA ASP A 219 2.72 -31.67 -4.18
C ASP A 219 2.10 -31.79 -2.77
N PRO A 220 0.76 -31.86 -2.67
CA PRO A 220 0.07 -31.96 -1.38
C PRO A 220 0.46 -33.19 -0.55
N ASP A 221 0.89 -34.29 -1.18
CA ASP A 221 1.33 -35.48 -0.47
C ASP A 221 2.65 -35.26 0.27
N GLU A 222 3.48 -34.30 -0.21
CA GLU A 222 4.71 -33.84 0.40
C GLU A 222 4.53 -32.53 1.20
N ASP A 223 3.29 -32.08 1.41
CA ASP A 223 2.95 -30.83 2.08
C ASP A 223 3.66 -29.61 1.43
N ARG A 224 3.68 -29.56 0.08
CA ARG A 224 4.22 -28.48 -0.72
C ARG A 224 3.13 -27.80 -1.52
N TYR A 225 3.09 -26.48 -1.44
CA TYR A 225 2.13 -25.64 -2.14
C TYR A 225 2.86 -24.43 -2.75
N ALA A 226 2.50 -24.06 -3.96
CA ALA A 226 3.15 -22.92 -4.59
C ALA A 226 2.71 -21.59 -3.96
N LEU A 227 1.47 -21.50 -3.48
CA LEU A 227 0.85 -20.25 -3.05
C LEU A 227 0.24 -20.36 -1.67
N ASP A 228 0.42 -19.32 -0.87
CA ASP A 228 -0.22 -19.12 0.42
C ASP A 228 -0.48 -17.63 0.66
N GLY A 229 -1.21 -17.33 1.73
CA GLY A 229 -1.52 -15.97 2.14
C GLY A 229 -2.77 -15.39 1.46
N TRP A 230 -3.11 -14.20 1.93
CA TRP A 230 -4.38 -13.56 1.58
C TRP A 230 -4.36 -12.80 0.25
N TRP A 231 -3.18 -12.40 -0.25
CA TRP A 231 -3.10 -11.36 -1.29
C TRP A 231 -2.85 -11.87 -2.70
N PHE A 232 -2.44 -13.15 -2.90
CA PHE A 232 -2.04 -13.64 -4.21
C PHE A 232 -3.17 -13.53 -5.25
N HIS A 233 -4.40 -13.90 -4.88
CA HIS A 233 -5.54 -13.88 -5.80
C HIS A 233 -5.92 -12.45 -6.22
N LEU A 234 -5.84 -11.47 -5.30
CA LEU A 234 -6.07 -10.05 -5.61
C LEU A 234 -4.97 -9.52 -6.54
N SER A 235 -3.71 -9.79 -6.22
CA SER A 235 -2.58 -9.31 -7.02
C SER A 235 -2.56 -9.93 -8.42
N LEU A 236 -2.89 -11.22 -8.55
CA LEU A 236 -3.02 -11.87 -9.86
C LEU A 236 -4.25 -11.34 -10.63
N MET A 237 -5.40 -11.14 -9.98
CA MET A 237 -6.56 -10.56 -10.63
C MET A 237 -6.24 -9.19 -11.23
N ARG A 238 -5.62 -8.32 -10.44
CA ARG A 238 -5.33 -6.93 -10.81
C ARG A 238 -4.12 -6.79 -11.75
N SER A 239 -3.27 -7.83 -11.85
CA SER A 239 -2.14 -7.82 -12.79
C SER A 239 -2.55 -7.85 -14.28
N CYS A 240 -3.85 -8.03 -14.59
CA CYS A 240 -4.40 -7.79 -15.93
C CYS A 240 -4.55 -6.29 -16.29
N GLY A 241 -4.38 -5.39 -15.32
CA GLY A 241 -4.54 -3.95 -15.53
C GLY A 241 -5.96 -3.43 -15.31
N GLU A 242 -6.87 -4.26 -14.78
CA GLU A 242 -8.28 -3.93 -14.61
C GLU A 242 -8.77 -4.32 -13.21
N THR A 243 -9.85 -3.70 -12.74
CA THR A 243 -10.60 -4.08 -11.53
C THR A 243 -12.00 -4.55 -11.90
N ILE A 244 -12.65 -5.32 -11.01
CA ILE A 244 -14.04 -5.79 -11.21
C ILE A 244 -15.01 -4.60 -11.36
N ILE A 245 -14.78 -3.55 -10.59
CA ILE A 245 -15.53 -2.28 -10.66
C ILE A 245 -14.55 -1.14 -10.84
N GLU A 246 -14.84 -0.23 -11.76
CA GLU A 246 -14.08 1.00 -11.95
C GLU A 246 -14.99 2.23 -11.99
N TYR A 247 -14.44 3.39 -11.70
CA TYR A 247 -15.14 4.66 -11.85
C TYR A 247 -14.83 5.29 -13.21
N ASN A 248 -15.85 5.39 -14.04
CA ASN A 248 -15.74 6.06 -15.33
C ASN A 248 -15.92 7.58 -15.15
N THR A 249 -14.85 8.33 -15.37
CA THR A 249 -14.84 9.79 -15.19
C THR A 249 -15.66 10.55 -16.23
N GLU A 250 -15.90 9.95 -17.40
CA GLU A 250 -16.70 10.55 -18.46
C GLU A 250 -18.20 10.43 -18.17
N THR A 251 -18.66 9.22 -17.80
CA THR A 251 -20.05 8.95 -17.43
C THR A 251 -20.36 9.37 -16.01
N ARG A 252 -19.31 9.55 -15.16
CA ARG A 252 -19.40 9.78 -13.71
C ARG A 252 -20.15 8.67 -12.98
N GLN A 253 -19.96 7.44 -13.41
CA GLN A 253 -20.58 6.25 -12.84
C GLN A 253 -19.55 5.18 -12.55
N TYR A 254 -19.87 4.32 -11.60
CA TYR A 254 -19.16 3.06 -11.42
C TYR A 254 -19.67 2.05 -12.44
N GLU A 255 -18.75 1.38 -13.11
CA GLU A 255 -19.05 0.40 -14.16
C GLU A 255 -18.42 -0.95 -13.81
N SER A 256 -18.98 -2.03 -14.35
CA SER A 256 -18.52 -3.39 -14.09
C SER A 256 -17.73 -3.94 -15.26
N ASN A 257 -16.56 -4.51 -14.98
CA ASN A 257 -15.66 -5.14 -15.94
C ASN A 257 -15.75 -6.68 -15.94
N ILE A 258 -16.80 -7.29 -15.37
CA ILE A 258 -16.92 -8.75 -15.32
C ILE A 258 -16.98 -9.42 -16.71
N ASP A 259 -17.24 -8.66 -17.75
CA ASP A 259 -17.22 -9.14 -19.15
C ASP A 259 -15.92 -8.79 -19.89
N SER A 260 -14.94 -8.19 -19.20
CA SER A 260 -13.61 -7.94 -19.76
C SER A 260 -12.85 -9.25 -20.00
N PRO A 261 -12.23 -9.41 -21.19
CA PRO A 261 -11.36 -10.56 -21.45
C PRO A 261 -10.13 -10.62 -20.51
N GLY A 262 -9.62 -9.50 -20.02
CA GLY A 262 -8.51 -9.44 -19.06
C GLY A 262 -8.91 -10.06 -17.72
N ILE A 263 -10.03 -9.62 -17.16
CA ILE A 263 -10.60 -10.16 -15.92
C ILE A 263 -10.92 -11.66 -16.05
N GLU A 264 -11.51 -12.09 -17.17
CA GLU A 264 -11.80 -13.50 -17.39
C GLU A 264 -10.54 -14.36 -17.46
N ARG A 265 -9.48 -13.90 -18.12
CA ARG A 265 -8.17 -14.61 -18.16
C ARG A 265 -7.54 -14.71 -16.77
N ALA A 266 -7.56 -13.62 -16.00
CA ALA A 266 -7.03 -13.60 -14.62
C ALA A 266 -7.82 -14.56 -13.70
N ALA A 267 -9.15 -14.54 -13.79
CA ALA A 267 -10.02 -15.45 -13.03
C ALA A 267 -9.77 -16.91 -13.39
N ASN A 268 -9.57 -17.21 -14.68
CA ASN A 268 -9.26 -18.56 -15.15
C ASN A 268 -7.87 -19.03 -14.69
N LEU A 269 -6.86 -18.15 -14.65
CA LEU A 269 -5.55 -18.46 -14.06
C LEU A 269 -5.69 -18.85 -12.60
N ILE A 270 -6.38 -18.04 -11.80
CA ILE A 270 -6.56 -18.26 -10.36
C ILE A 270 -7.34 -19.58 -10.12
N TYR A 271 -8.40 -19.82 -10.90
CA TYR A 271 -9.14 -21.07 -10.85
C TYR A 271 -8.29 -22.29 -11.17
N ASP A 272 -7.45 -22.20 -12.21
CA ASP A 272 -6.57 -23.28 -12.66
C ASP A 272 -5.52 -23.60 -11.59
N LEU A 273 -4.90 -22.60 -10.96
CA LEU A 273 -3.99 -22.78 -9.84
C LEU A 273 -4.66 -23.47 -8.64
N ALA A 274 -5.86 -23.04 -8.28
CA ALA A 274 -6.63 -23.67 -7.21
C ALA A 274 -7.01 -25.15 -7.52
N LYS A 275 -7.33 -25.46 -8.77
CA LYS A 275 -7.71 -26.83 -9.21
C LYS A 275 -6.52 -27.77 -9.34
N ASN A 276 -5.32 -27.23 -9.50
CA ASN A 276 -4.08 -28.03 -9.53
C ASN A 276 -3.40 -28.05 -8.16
N ASP A 277 -4.14 -27.84 -7.07
CA ASP A 277 -3.67 -27.93 -5.69
C ASP A 277 -2.43 -27.02 -5.41
N CYS A 278 -2.30 -25.92 -6.15
CA CYS A 278 -1.20 -24.99 -5.96
C CYS A 278 -1.37 -24.09 -4.72
N VAL A 279 -2.58 -23.99 -4.17
CA VAL A 279 -2.95 -23.10 -3.08
C VAL A 279 -2.96 -23.86 -1.75
N TYR A 280 -2.23 -23.34 -0.76
CA TYR A 280 -2.23 -23.90 0.60
C TYR A 280 -3.65 -23.90 1.20
N PRO A 281 -4.12 -25.03 1.74
CA PRO A 281 -5.49 -25.18 2.22
C PRO A 281 -5.70 -24.58 3.63
N TRP A 282 -5.58 -23.24 3.74
CA TRP A 282 -5.73 -22.50 5.00
C TRP A 282 -7.09 -22.74 5.69
N TRP A 283 -8.15 -23.03 4.92
CA TRP A 283 -9.48 -23.37 5.44
C TRP A 283 -9.51 -24.65 6.29
N SER A 284 -8.55 -25.54 6.11
CA SER A 284 -8.41 -26.78 6.90
C SER A 284 -7.30 -26.66 7.95
N ASN A 285 -6.23 -25.93 7.64
CA ASN A 285 -4.98 -25.95 8.39
C ASN A 285 -4.73 -24.64 9.16
N GLY A 286 -5.56 -23.61 8.96
CA GLY A 286 -5.36 -22.26 9.50
C GLY A 286 -4.27 -21.48 8.75
N TRP A 287 -4.11 -20.21 9.11
CA TRP A 287 -3.12 -19.31 8.51
C TRP A 287 -1.69 -19.76 8.80
N SER A 288 -0.81 -19.65 7.85
CA SER A 288 0.44 -20.36 7.88
C SER A 288 1.69 -19.48 8.02
N ILE A 289 2.13 -18.82 6.95
CA ILE A 289 3.53 -18.42 6.82
C ILE A 289 3.98 -17.37 7.84
N ARG A 290 3.14 -16.40 8.18
CA ARG A 290 3.50 -15.32 9.13
C ARG A 290 3.68 -15.79 10.58
N ASN A 291 3.07 -16.91 10.94
CA ASN A 291 3.05 -17.38 12.32
C ASN A 291 3.96 -18.60 12.56
N GLY A 292 4.70 -19.06 11.56
CA GLY A 292 5.52 -20.25 11.67
C GLY A 292 4.72 -21.51 12.04
N THR A 293 3.38 -21.46 11.90
CA THR A 293 2.49 -22.56 12.21
C THR A 293 2.38 -23.47 11.00
N ASN A 294 2.52 -24.75 11.23
CA ASN A 294 2.30 -25.86 10.30
C ASN A 294 3.44 -26.19 9.30
N GLY A 295 4.65 -25.65 9.46
CA GLY A 295 5.79 -26.04 8.64
C GLY A 295 5.71 -25.64 7.17
N ALA A 296 4.76 -24.78 6.79
CA ALA A 296 4.59 -24.28 5.42
C ALA A 296 5.44 -23.03 5.14
N GLY A 297 6.59 -22.90 5.81
CA GLY A 297 7.51 -21.78 5.62
C GLY A 297 8.21 -21.82 4.28
N MET A 298 8.40 -20.66 3.69
CA MET A 298 9.20 -20.51 2.46
C MET A 298 10.64 -20.99 2.69
N LYS A 299 11.22 -20.71 3.86
CA LYS A 299 12.53 -21.21 4.28
C LYS A 299 12.66 -22.74 4.19
N ASP A 300 11.61 -23.47 4.53
CA ASP A 300 11.64 -24.94 4.60
C ASP A 300 11.34 -25.59 3.24
N GLY A 301 11.17 -24.80 2.16
CA GLY A 301 10.90 -25.30 0.82
C GLY A 301 9.49 -25.89 0.68
N LYS A 302 8.55 -25.48 1.52
CA LYS A 302 7.15 -25.93 1.49
C LYS A 302 6.23 -24.93 0.77
N LEU A 303 6.74 -23.73 0.49
CA LEU A 303 6.05 -22.66 -0.22
C LEU A 303 6.97 -22.04 -1.26
N LEU A 304 6.47 -21.78 -2.46
CA LEU A 304 7.25 -21.21 -3.55
C LEU A 304 7.12 -19.68 -3.62
N PHE A 305 5.90 -19.17 -3.58
CA PHE A 305 5.58 -17.74 -3.70
C PHE A 305 4.64 -17.25 -2.61
N TYR A 306 4.86 -16.01 -2.18
CA TYR A 306 3.96 -15.33 -1.26
C TYR A 306 3.77 -13.88 -1.68
N PHE A 307 2.53 -13.43 -1.74
CA PHE A 307 2.21 -12.05 -2.08
C PHE A 307 1.97 -11.24 -0.81
N CYS A 308 2.75 -10.18 -0.64
CA CYS A 308 2.67 -9.28 0.51
C CYS A 308 3.22 -7.90 0.16
N THR A 309 2.97 -6.92 1.02
CA THR A 309 3.57 -5.59 0.91
C THR A 309 5.06 -5.63 1.27
N ILE A 310 5.85 -4.74 0.68
CA ILE A 310 7.31 -4.69 0.85
C ILE A 310 7.72 -4.41 2.31
N ASP A 311 6.91 -3.67 3.06
CA ASP A 311 7.13 -3.39 4.48
C ASP A 311 7.17 -4.65 5.35
N THR A 312 6.60 -5.77 4.87
CA THR A 312 6.74 -7.09 5.51
C THR A 312 8.21 -7.47 5.75
N PHE A 313 9.13 -6.97 4.94
CA PHE A 313 10.57 -7.26 5.02
C PHE A 313 11.37 -6.21 5.80
N THR A 314 10.69 -5.28 6.47
CA THR A 314 11.27 -4.27 7.36
C THR A 314 11.16 -4.68 8.83
N ALA A 315 11.60 -5.90 9.13
CA ALA A 315 11.61 -6.49 10.46
C ALA A 315 13.02 -6.99 10.82
N PRO A 316 13.31 -7.33 12.09
CA PRO A 316 14.61 -7.87 12.48
C PRO A 316 15.03 -9.06 11.63
N VAL A 317 16.30 -9.10 11.22
CA VAL A 317 16.87 -10.12 10.30
C VAL A 317 16.55 -11.54 10.75
N GLU A 318 16.58 -11.81 12.07
CA GLU A 318 16.26 -13.12 12.61
C GLU A 318 14.81 -13.52 12.34
N GLU A 319 13.87 -12.59 12.47
CA GLU A 319 12.45 -12.83 12.21
C GLU A 319 12.22 -13.12 10.72
N ILE A 320 12.79 -12.29 9.85
CA ILE A 320 12.70 -12.48 8.40
C ILE A 320 13.34 -13.80 8.00
N SER A 321 14.56 -14.09 8.46
CA SER A 321 15.28 -15.31 8.09
C SER A 321 14.63 -16.59 8.62
N ASN A 322 13.84 -16.51 9.68
CA ASN A 322 13.11 -17.66 10.20
C ASN A 322 11.92 -18.07 9.33
N VAL A 323 11.37 -17.15 8.57
CA VAL A 323 10.17 -17.36 7.75
C VAL A 323 10.51 -17.49 6.26
N TRP A 324 11.34 -16.58 5.74
CA TRP A 324 11.52 -16.36 4.31
C TRP A 324 12.77 -17.03 3.74
N GLY A 325 13.80 -17.21 4.55
CA GLY A 325 15.12 -17.70 4.14
C GLY A 325 16.22 -16.80 4.68
N ASP A 326 17.46 -17.27 4.63
CA ASP A 326 18.60 -16.54 5.17
C ASP A 326 18.89 -15.27 4.37
N VAL A 327 18.50 -14.12 4.94
CA VAL A 327 18.73 -12.81 4.32
C VAL A 327 20.21 -12.55 4.12
N THR A 328 21.08 -13.04 5.03
CA THR A 328 22.54 -12.86 4.93
C THR A 328 23.15 -13.67 3.78
N ALA A 329 22.50 -14.74 3.37
CA ALA A 329 22.85 -15.53 2.20
C ALA A 329 22.15 -15.09 0.91
N ASN A 330 21.43 -13.95 0.94
CA ASN A 330 20.65 -13.44 -0.21
C ASN A 330 19.57 -14.42 -0.69
N GLU A 331 18.96 -15.18 0.23
CA GLU A 331 17.90 -16.13 -0.15
C GLU A 331 16.55 -15.43 -0.39
N LEU A 332 16.23 -14.35 0.34
CA LEU A 332 14.99 -13.60 0.13
C LEU A 332 15.11 -12.67 -1.07
N MET A 333 14.11 -12.73 -1.94
CA MET A 333 13.89 -11.77 -3.01
C MET A 333 12.39 -11.56 -3.27
N PHE A 334 12.06 -10.48 -3.96
CA PHE A 334 10.71 -10.16 -4.38
C PHE A 334 10.75 -9.43 -5.74
N CYS A 335 9.64 -9.49 -6.47
CA CYS A 335 9.42 -8.77 -7.73
C CYS A 335 7.93 -8.42 -7.89
N PRO A 336 7.53 -7.60 -8.87
CA PRO A 336 6.13 -7.38 -9.20
C PRO A 336 5.38 -8.68 -9.51
N ALA A 337 4.05 -8.66 -9.42
CA ALA A 337 3.22 -9.76 -9.91
C ALA A 337 3.52 -10.07 -11.38
N PRO A 338 3.41 -11.33 -11.82
CA PRO A 338 3.60 -11.69 -13.23
C PRO A 338 2.53 -11.02 -14.10
N ARG A 339 2.92 -10.60 -15.33
CA ARG A 339 2.00 -9.94 -16.26
C ARG A 339 1.15 -10.92 -17.08
N ASP A 340 0.00 -10.45 -17.53
CA ASP A 340 -0.81 -11.16 -18.52
C ASP A 340 -0.08 -11.25 -19.88
N PRO A 341 0.26 -12.46 -20.38
CA PRO A 341 0.96 -12.60 -21.66
C PRO A 341 0.09 -12.19 -22.87
N ASN A 342 -1.23 -12.11 -22.69
CA ASN A 342 -2.20 -11.73 -23.74
C ASN A 342 -2.80 -10.33 -23.49
N GLY A 343 -2.26 -9.57 -22.54
CA GLY A 343 -2.60 -8.19 -22.27
C GLY A 343 -1.87 -7.22 -23.22
N ASP A 344 -1.73 -5.98 -22.80
CA ASP A 344 -1.04 -4.93 -23.55
C ASP A 344 0.50 -4.98 -23.41
N GLY A 345 1.04 -5.93 -22.64
CA GLY A 345 2.45 -6.11 -22.34
C GLY A 345 2.92 -5.38 -21.08
N GLY A 346 2.06 -4.61 -20.41
CA GLY A 346 2.39 -3.92 -19.16
C GLY A 346 2.45 -4.84 -17.95
N TYR A 347 3.30 -4.49 -16.98
CA TYR A 347 3.19 -4.97 -15.61
C TYR A 347 2.31 -4.00 -14.83
N TYR A 348 1.32 -4.51 -14.14
CA TYR A 348 0.41 -3.75 -13.31
C TYR A 348 0.61 -4.07 -11.84
N THR A 349 0.55 -3.05 -10.99
CA THR A 349 0.65 -3.20 -9.55
C THR A 349 -0.45 -2.45 -8.84
N GLU A 350 -0.81 -2.92 -7.67
CA GLU A 350 -1.64 -2.14 -6.77
C GLU A 350 -0.86 -0.92 -6.27
N CYS A 351 -1.54 0.19 -6.09
CA CYS A 351 -1.01 1.36 -5.40
C CYS A 351 -1.88 1.64 -4.18
N TYR A 352 -1.25 1.86 -3.05
CA TYR A 352 -1.94 2.22 -1.81
C TYR A 352 -1.60 3.67 -1.43
N PRO A 353 -2.41 4.65 -1.87
CA PRO A 353 -2.27 6.01 -1.39
C PRO A 353 -2.55 6.07 0.11
N SER A 354 -1.71 6.79 0.83
CA SER A 354 -1.88 7.07 2.25
C SER A 354 -2.17 8.54 2.49
N GLY A 355 -2.78 8.85 3.60
CA GLY A 355 -3.15 10.21 3.96
C GLY A 355 -4.41 10.27 4.80
N TYR A 356 -5.19 11.33 4.61
CA TYR A 356 -6.29 11.66 5.51
C TYR A 356 -7.55 12.10 4.75
N CYS A 357 -8.69 11.93 5.42
CA CYS A 357 -9.96 12.54 5.02
C CYS A 357 -10.38 13.56 6.08
N ILE A 358 -10.88 14.71 5.66
CA ILE A 358 -11.53 15.69 6.55
C ILE A 358 -12.94 15.21 6.84
N VAL A 359 -13.29 15.13 8.12
CA VAL A 359 -14.61 14.66 8.56
C VAL A 359 -15.65 15.77 8.39
N SER A 360 -16.86 15.40 8.07
CA SER A 360 -17.98 16.35 7.99
C SER A 360 -18.24 16.98 9.37
N GLY A 361 -18.36 18.30 9.40
CA GLY A 361 -18.49 19.05 10.66
C GLY A 361 -17.18 19.27 11.42
N ALA A 362 -16.02 18.96 10.81
CA ALA A 362 -14.71 19.28 11.37
C ALA A 362 -14.62 20.77 11.74
N ALA A 363 -14.13 21.04 12.94
CA ALA A 363 -13.99 22.42 13.43
C ALA A 363 -12.73 23.10 12.88
N ASN A 364 -11.69 22.29 12.51
CA ASN A 364 -10.34 22.79 12.20
C ASN A 364 -9.77 22.20 10.88
N PRO A 365 -10.46 22.29 9.73
CA PRO A 365 -10.00 21.69 8.48
C PRO A 365 -8.65 22.26 8.00
N GLU A 366 -8.41 23.56 8.17
CA GLU A 366 -7.12 24.19 7.84
C GLU A 366 -5.98 23.67 8.72
N GLY A 367 -6.26 23.36 9.99
CA GLY A 367 -5.29 22.72 10.90
C GLY A 367 -4.91 21.32 10.45
N VAL A 368 -5.89 20.56 9.95
CA VAL A 368 -5.66 19.22 9.35
C VAL A 368 -4.76 19.32 8.12
N VAL A 369 -5.02 20.26 7.23
CA VAL A 369 -4.20 20.48 6.02
C VAL A 369 -2.79 20.91 6.38
N LEU A 370 -2.63 21.79 7.38
CA LEU A 370 -1.33 22.21 7.85
C LEU A 370 -0.53 21.04 8.45
N TYR A 371 -1.16 20.18 9.24
CA TYR A 371 -0.57 18.95 9.75
C TYR A 371 -0.19 18.01 8.58
N SER A 372 -1.10 17.78 7.65
CA SER A 372 -0.85 16.92 6.48
C SER A 372 0.28 17.45 5.60
N SER A 373 0.45 18.77 5.53
CA SER A 373 1.58 19.40 4.84
C SER A 373 2.90 19.11 5.55
N CYS A 374 2.92 19.06 6.89
CA CYS A 374 4.09 18.66 7.67
C CYS A 374 4.45 17.19 7.41
N GLU A 375 3.45 16.30 7.36
CA GLU A 375 3.66 14.88 7.00
C GLU A 375 4.27 14.77 5.59
N ARG A 376 3.63 15.38 4.59
CA ARG A 376 4.12 15.34 3.22
C ARG A 376 5.53 15.91 3.09
N PHE A 377 5.81 17.00 3.77
CA PHE A 377 7.14 17.61 3.79
C PHE A 377 8.20 16.65 4.36
N LYS A 378 7.88 15.92 5.44
CA LYS A 378 8.78 14.93 6.03
C LYS A 378 9.01 13.71 5.15
N ILE A 379 7.99 13.23 4.45
CA ILE A 379 8.11 12.14 3.46
C ILE A 379 9.09 12.54 2.33
N LEU A 380 9.09 13.80 1.94
CA LEU A 380 10.00 14.34 0.92
C LEU A 380 11.38 14.76 1.47
N ASP A 381 11.57 14.77 2.79
CA ASP A 381 12.81 15.20 3.43
C ASP A 381 13.97 14.23 3.12
N PRO A 382 15.04 14.69 2.43
CA PRO A 382 16.18 13.85 2.10
C PRO A 382 16.84 13.18 3.30
N THR A 383 16.73 13.79 4.49
CA THR A 383 17.25 13.22 5.74
C THR A 383 16.47 11.99 6.13
N VAL A 384 15.14 12.07 6.10
CA VAL A 384 14.23 10.93 6.42
C VAL A 384 14.43 9.81 5.43
N ILE A 385 14.47 10.12 4.13
CA ILE A 385 14.75 9.14 3.06
C ILE A 385 16.10 8.44 3.28
N SER A 386 17.12 9.18 3.70
CA SER A 386 18.46 8.63 3.97
C SER A 386 18.47 7.71 5.20
N ILE A 387 17.67 8.02 6.21
CA ILE A 387 17.50 7.18 7.41
C ILE A 387 16.83 5.87 7.03
N ASP A 388 15.72 5.90 6.29
CA ASP A 388 15.02 4.70 5.81
C ASP A 388 15.95 3.80 5.00
N LEU A 389 16.64 4.35 4.02
CA LEU A 389 17.59 3.61 3.21
C LEU A 389 18.71 2.95 4.04
N ARG A 390 19.20 3.64 5.07
CA ARG A 390 20.20 3.09 5.97
C ARG A 390 19.63 1.98 6.84
N GLN A 391 18.41 2.12 7.35
CA GLN A 391 17.74 1.07 8.11
C GLN A 391 17.57 -0.20 7.25
N LYS A 392 17.12 -0.05 6.01
CA LYS A 392 17.03 -1.17 5.05
C LYS A 392 18.38 -1.87 4.87
N LYS A 393 19.47 -1.13 4.70
CA LYS A 393 20.82 -1.69 4.49
C LYS A 393 21.47 -2.27 5.75
N GLU A 394 21.42 -1.58 6.86
CA GLU A 394 22.23 -1.89 8.05
C GLU A 394 21.47 -2.72 9.10
N ILE A 395 20.16 -2.53 9.19
CA ILE A 395 19.33 -3.23 10.17
C ILE A 395 18.62 -4.43 9.54
N TYR A 396 17.96 -4.25 8.40
CA TYR A 396 17.22 -5.30 7.72
C TYR A 396 18.09 -6.10 6.72
N LEU A 397 19.31 -5.67 6.48
CA LEU A 397 20.32 -6.27 5.61
C LEU A 397 19.83 -6.49 4.16
N TRP A 398 19.01 -5.56 3.65
CA TRP A 398 18.61 -5.62 2.26
C TRP A 398 19.79 -5.50 1.32
N THR A 399 19.83 -6.35 0.31
CA THR A 399 20.83 -6.29 -0.75
C THR A 399 20.60 -5.10 -1.69
N GLU A 400 21.61 -4.74 -2.49
CA GLU A 400 21.46 -3.70 -3.51
C GLU A 400 20.37 -4.09 -4.55
N GLU A 401 20.19 -5.38 -4.82
CA GLU A 401 19.14 -5.88 -5.72
C GLU A 401 17.74 -5.69 -5.12
N MET A 402 17.54 -5.97 -3.84
CA MET A 402 16.27 -5.72 -3.15
C MET A 402 15.95 -4.21 -3.15
N LEU A 403 16.94 -3.35 -2.89
CA LEU A 403 16.75 -1.90 -2.90
C LEU A 403 16.44 -1.35 -4.30
N GLU A 404 17.03 -1.92 -5.35
CA GLU A 404 16.70 -1.50 -6.71
C GLU A 404 15.33 -2.04 -7.16
N MET A 405 14.94 -3.23 -6.70
CA MET A 405 13.61 -3.78 -6.94
C MET A 405 12.53 -2.97 -6.21
N ASP A 406 12.77 -2.56 -4.96
CA ASP A 406 11.88 -1.66 -4.20
C ASP A 406 11.63 -0.36 -4.98
N LYS A 407 12.69 0.30 -5.46
CA LYS A 407 12.57 1.48 -6.33
C LYS A 407 11.82 1.19 -7.63
N THR A 408 11.99 0.00 -8.18
CA THR A 408 11.32 -0.41 -9.42
C THR A 408 9.83 -0.59 -9.18
N CYS A 409 9.44 -1.27 -8.10
CA CYS A 409 8.05 -1.42 -7.69
C CYS A 409 7.39 -0.05 -7.41
N TYR A 410 8.11 0.84 -6.71
CA TYR A 410 7.63 2.21 -6.46
C TYR A 410 7.43 3.00 -7.76
N LYS A 411 8.39 2.92 -8.70
CA LYS A 411 8.25 3.56 -10.02
C LYS A 411 7.07 2.99 -10.82
N LEU A 412 6.85 1.69 -10.75
CA LEU A 412 5.71 1.05 -11.41
C LEU A 412 4.39 1.58 -10.85
N ALA A 413 4.29 1.70 -9.52
CA ALA A 413 3.15 2.31 -8.86
C ALA A 413 2.90 3.79 -9.25
N CYS A 414 3.91 4.50 -9.80
CA CYS A 414 3.80 5.88 -10.28
C CYS A 414 3.66 6.02 -11.79
N SER A 415 3.81 4.94 -12.55
CA SER A 415 3.99 5.01 -14.02
C SER A 415 2.70 5.09 -14.83
N GLY A 416 1.54 5.10 -14.18
CA GLY A 416 0.24 4.97 -14.82
C GLY A 416 -0.23 3.50 -14.96
N ASN A 417 0.63 2.53 -14.67
CA ASN A 417 0.29 1.10 -14.62
C ASN A 417 -0.04 0.68 -13.18
N TYR A 418 -0.74 1.54 -12.46
CA TYR A 418 -1.16 1.27 -11.10
C TYR A 418 -2.67 1.15 -11.00
N ILE A 419 -3.10 0.36 -10.03
CA ILE A 419 -4.50 0.16 -9.69
C ILE A 419 -4.70 0.54 -8.24
N VAL A 420 -5.66 1.40 -7.96
CA VAL A 420 -6.10 1.70 -6.60
C VAL A 420 -7.32 0.85 -6.27
N PRO A 421 -7.18 -0.14 -5.39
CA PRO A 421 -8.27 -1.05 -5.06
C PRO A 421 -9.22 -0.40 -4.06
N TYR A 422 -10.30 0.20 -4.52
CA TYR A 422 -11.34 0.73 -3.63
C TYR A 422 -12.60 -0.15 -3.51
N ASP A 423 -12.50 -1.38 -3.95
CA ASP A 423 -13.61 -2.35 -3.93
C ASP A 423 -14.25 -2.50 -2.54
N ALA A 424 -13.43 -2.48 -1.49
CA ALA A 424 -13.89 -2.47 -0.11
C ALA A 424 -14.72 -1.23 0.29
N GLY A 425 -14.58 -0.13 -0.44
CA GLY A 425 -15.28 1.13 -0.21
C GLY A 425 -16.63 1.27 -0.90
N LEU A 426 -17.02 0.32 -1.74
CA LEU A 426 -18.26 0.34 -2.51
C LEU A 426 -19.53 0.11 -1.67
N GLY A 427 -19.37 -0.14 -0.37
CA GLY A 427 -20.44 -0.48 0.57
C GLY A 427 -20.62 -1.99 0.74
N ASP A 428 -21.03 -2.40 1.94
CA ASP A 428 -20.93 -3.79 2.42
C ASP A 428 -21.44 -4.86 1.45
N LYS A 429 -22.57 -4.60 0.78
CA LYS A 429 -23.20 -5.57 -0.12
C LYS A 429 -22.54 -5.64 -1.48
N LEU A 430 -22.15 -4.49 -2.05
CA LEU A 430 -21.46 -4.47 -3.33
C LEU A 430 -20.04 -4.97 -3.16
N SER A 431 -19.31 -4.51 -2.14
CA SER A 431 -17.98 -5.02 -1.79
C SER A 431 -17.97 -6.54 -1.58
N SER A 432 -18.94 -7.08 -0.81
CA SER A 432 -19.06 -8.53 -0.61
C SER A 432 -19.41 -9.28 -1.91
N THR A 433 -20.07 -8.64 -2.87
CA THR A 433 -20.37 -9.24 -4.16
C THR A 433 -19.13 -9.24 -5.07
N VAL A 434 -18.34 -8.17 -5.04
CA VAL A 434 -17.03 -8.10 -5.73
C VAL A 434 -16.06 -9.12 -5.15
N ASP A 435 -15.97 -9.20 -3.82
CA ASP A 435 -15.13 -10.18 -3.12
C ASP A 435 -15.44 -11.63 -3.52
N ALA A 436 -16.71 -11.96 -3.78
CA ALA A 436 -17.09 -13.30 -4.26
C ALA A 436 -16.48 -13.65 -5.63
N PHE A 437 -16.15 -12.66 -6.46
CA PHE A 437 -15.41 -12.88 -7.70
C PHE A 437 -13.90 -12.96 -7.46
N GLU A 438 -13.35 -12.08 -6.63
CA GLU A 438 -11.92 -11.94 -6.41
C GLU A 438 -11.35 -13.07 -5.53
N SER A 439 -12.06 -13.49 -4.48
CA SER A 439 -11.58 -14.50 -3.52
C SER A 439 -11.77 -15.95 -3.97
N ASN A 440 -12.25 -16.18 -5.19
CA ASN A 440 -12.61 -17.51 -5.69
C ASN A 440 -11.48 -18.54 -5.62
N GLY A 441 -10.24 -18.14 -5.89
CA GLY A 441 -9.07 -19.02 -5.81
C GLY A 441 -8.59 -19.31 -4.38
N HIS A 442 -9.11 -18.59 -3.41
CA HIS A 442 -8.76 -18.68 -2.00
C HIS A 442 -9.79 -19.45 -1.18
N THR A 443 -10.50 -20.38 -1.81
CA THR A 443 -11.54 -21.20 -1.19
C THR A 443 -11.36 -22.69 -1.51
N GLN A 444 -11.90 -23.55 -0.65
CA GLN A 444 -11.88 -25.00 -0.87
C GLN A 444 -12.54 -25.44 -2.18
N ASN A 445 -13.55 -24.70 -2.65
CA ASN A 445 -14.38 -25.05 -3.80
C ASN A 445 -14.39 -23.91 -4.82
N ALA A 446 -13.24 -23.68 -5.47
CA ALA A 446 -13.16 -22.70 -6.55
C ALA A 446 -14.17 -23.02 -7.67
N SER A 447 -14.85 -21.99 -8.16
CA SER A 447 -15.83 -22.06 -9.25
C SER A 447 -15.23 -21.54 -10.56
N THR A 448 -15.73 -22.00 -11.68
CA THR A 448 -15.36 -21.40 -12.98
C THR A 448 -15.89 -19.97 -13.08
N TRP A 449 -15.26 -19.14 -13.93
CA TRP A 449 -15.72 -17.77 -14.16
C TRP A 449 -17.20 -17.70 -14.60
N ALA A 450 -17.62 -18.62 -15.46
CA ALA A 450 -19.03 -18.72 -15.90
C ALA A 450 -19.98 -18.98 -14.71
N GLN A 451 -19.62 -19.88 -13.79
CA GLN A 451 -20.41 -20.15 -12.58
C GLN A 451 -20.46 -18.94 -11.64
N LEU A 452 -19.35 -18.21 -11.50
CA LEU A 452 -19.32 -16.97 -10.70
C LEU A 452 -20.22 -15.91 -11.28
N LYS A 453 -20.16 -15.71 -12.61
CA LYS A 453 -21.05 -14.77 -13.31
C LYS A 453 -22.52 -15.17 -13.15
N GLU A 454 -22.86 -16.44 -13.37
CA GLU A 454 -24.24 -16.93 -13.19
C GLU A 454 -24.77 -16.68 -11.77
N ALA A 455 -23.93 -16.87 -10.75
CA ALA A 455 -24.33 -16.73 -9.36
C ALA A 455 -24.44 -15.27 -8.87
N ASN A 456 -23.65 -14.34 -9.44
CA ASN A 456 -23.44 -13.03 -8.83
C ASN A 456 -23.75 -11.83 -9.74
N SER A 457 -23.87 -11.98 -11.09
CA SER A 457 -24.03 -10.83 -12.00
C SER A 457 -25.28 -10.00 -11.74
N GLU A 458 -26.42 -10.64 -11.44
CA GLU A 458 -27.65 -9.90 -11.10
C GLU A 458 -27.52 -9.08 -9.82
N LYS A 459 -26.85 -9.63 -8.81
CA LYS A 459 -26.61 -8.92 -7.55
C LYS A 459 -25.64 -7.75 -7.77
N LEU A 460 -24.58 -7.99 -8.53
CA LEU A 460 -23.59 -6.98 -8.89
C LEU A 460 -24.27 -5.80 -9.59
N ALA A 461 -25.04 -6.07 -10.65
CA ALA A 461 -25.75 -5.05 -11.40
C ALA A 461 -26.75 -4.27 -10.52
N TYR A 462 -27.47 -4.95 -9.63
CA TYR A 462 -28.42 -4.32 -8.73
C TYR A 462 -27.74 -3.36 -7.75
N TYR A 463 -26.68 -3.81 -7.05
CA TYR A 463 -26.01 -2.96 -6.05
C TYR A 463 -25.19 -1.85 -6.70
N LEU A 464 -24.66 -2.07 -7.90
CA LEU A 464 -23.98 -1.06 -8.69
C LEU A 464 -24.95 0.06 -9.12
N ASP A 465 -26.14 -0.29 -9.59
CA ASP A 465 -27.21 0.66 -9.92
C ASP A 465 -27.63 1.48 -8.68
N GLU A 466 -27.74 0.84 -7.50
CA GLU A 466 -28.05 1.52 -6.25
C GLU A 466 -26.95 2.51 -5.83
N LEU A 467 -25.66 2.15 -6.02
CA LEU A 467 -24.54 3.06 -5.75
C LEU A 467 -24.58 4.26 -6.71
N ASN A 468 -24.77 4.03 -8.00
CA ASN A 468 -24.84 5.08 -9.01
C ASN A 468 -26.04 6.03 -8.82
N LYS A 469 -27.17 5.55 -8.33
CA LYS A 469 -28.30 6.39 -7.93
C LYS A 469 -27.95 7.32 -6.77
N GLN A 470 -27.26 6.79 -5.74
CA GLN A 470 -26.81 7.61 -4.61
C GLN A 470 -25.79 8.66 -5.06
N LEU A 471 -24.87 8.27 -5.97
CA LEU A 471 -23.89 9.19 -6.53
C LEU A 471 -24.55 10.33 -7.31
N ALA A 472 -25.58 10.04 -8.11
CA ALA A 472 -26.34 11.04 -8.85
C ALA A 472 -27.12 12.06 -7.98
N GLU A 473 -27.27 11.78 -6.68
CA GLU A 473 -27.88 12.72 -5.73
C GLU A 473 -26.88 13.78 -5.21
N ILE A 474 -25.59 13.46 -5.23
CA ILE A 474 -24.52 14.41 -4.84
C ILE A 474 -24.29 15.46 -5.93
N ASP A 475 -24.49 15.11 -7.20
CA ASP A 475 -24.32 16.01 -8.35
C ASP A 475 -25.44 17.09 -8.46
N LYS A 476 -26.48 17.04 -7.59
CA LYS A 476 -27.59 18.02 -7.59
C LYS A 476 -27.36 19.15 -6.62
#